data_870842ebcd0d0136b12535611a647c4d
#
_entry.id   870842ebcd0d0136b12535611a647c4d
#
_cell.length_a   1.000
_cell.length_b   1.000
_cell.length_c   1.000
_cell.angle_alpha   90.00
_cell.angle_beta   90.00
_cell.angle_gamma   90.00
#
_symmetry.space_group_name_H-M   'P 1'
#
loop_
_entity.id
_entity.type
_entity.pdbx_description
1 polymer ?
#
loop_
_entity_poly.entity_id
_entity_poly.type
_entity_poly.pdbx_seq_one_letter_code
_entity_poly.pdbx_strand_id
1 'polypeptide(L)'
;MSSSASDLSPEDLHRRLRAGDDIQLIDVREPEEFAYCHLPGSRLLPLDEVPRRAAEIRTEGAVVLICHHGIRSAQALGYLRQRLGRANLLNLRGGLAAWSARVDPDFPEY
;
A
#
# COMPACT_ATOMS: atom_id res chain seq x y z
N MET A 1 2.55 21.71 1.03
CA MET A 1 3.38 20.73 1.74
C MET A 1 3.92 19.71 0.81
N SER A 2 5.18 19.45 0.87
CA SER A 2 5.79 18.45 0.02
C SER A 2 5.30 17.06 0.41
N SER A 3 5.51 16.10 -0.47
CA SER A 3 5.17 14.72 -0.17
C SER A 3 5.98 14.23 1.01
N SER A 4 5.42 13.32 1.74
CA SER A 4 6.10 12.69 2.87
C SER A 4 7.23 11.80 2.33
N ALA A 5 8.30 11.67 3.12
CA ALA A 5 9.36 10.71 2.82
C ALA A 5 8.83 9.28 2.77
N SER A 6 7.64 9.05 3.34
CA SER A 6 7.01 7.74 3.35
C SER A 6 6.14 7.47 2.14
N ASP A 7 5.99 8.44 1.23
CA ASP A 7 5.20 8.24 0.01
C ASP A 7 6.05 7.62 -1.08
N LEU A 8 5.45 6.74 -1.85
CA LEU A 8 6.08 6.12 -3.01
C LEU A 8 5.15 6.32 -4.20
N SER A 9 5.68 6.86 -5.30
CA SER A 9 4.87 7.05 -6.49
C SER A 9 4.54 5.71 -7.15
N PRO A 10 3.42 5.65 -7.90
CA PRO A 10 3.12 4.43 -8.66
C PRO A 10 4.24 4.03 -9.60
N GLU A 11 4.87 5.00 -10.26
CA GLU A 11 5.97 4.72 -11.19
C GLU A 11 7.16 4.09 -10.46
N ASP A 12 7.49 4.61 -9.27
CA ASP A 12 8.59 4.06 -8.51
C ASP A 12 8.29 2.66 -8.00
N LEU A 13 7.06 2.41 -7.56
CA LEU A 13 6.68 1.06 -7.16
C LEU A 13 6.79 0.11 -8.33
N HIS A 14 6.27 0.52 -9.49
CA HIS A 14 6.33 -0.30 -10.69
C HIS A 14 7.77 -0.66 -11.04
N ARG A 15 8.66 0.33 -11.00
CA ARG A 15 10.08 0.11 -11.32
C ARG A 15 10.72 -0.88 -10.35
N ARG A 16 10.42 -0.75 -9.05
CA ARG A 16 10.98 -1.65 -8.05
C ARG A 16 10.47 -3.07 -8.20
N LEU A 17 9.18 -3.22 -8.49
CA LEU A 17 8.60 -4.55 -8.69
C LEU A 17 9.20 -5.22 -9.92
N ARG A 18 9.41 -4.46 -11.00
CA ARG A 18 10.03 -5.00 -12.21
C ARG A 18 11.48 -5.36 -11.99
N ALA A 19 12.16 -4.68 -11.09
CA ALA A 19 13.55 -4.98 -10.75
C ALA A 19 13.66 -6.22 -9.85
N GLY A 20 12.55 -6.77 -9.40
CA GLY A 20 12.55 -7.94 -8.53
C GLY A 20 12.76 -7.65 -7.07
N ASP A 21 12.60 -6.39 -6.65
CA ASP A 21 12.75 -6.02 -5.24
C ASP A 21 11.75 -6.79 -4.38
N ASP A 22 12.20 -7.20 -3.21
CA ASP A 22 11.37 -7.92 -2.25
C ASP A 22 10.58 -6.93 -1.42
N ILE A 23 9.33 -6.70 -1.84
CA ILE A 23 8.43 -5.73 -1.20
C ILE A 23 7.17 -6.45 -0.76
N GLN A 24 6.77 -6.24 0.49
CA GLN A 24 5.46 -6.72 0.93
C GLN A 24 4.40 -5.68 0.57
N LEU A 25 3.37 -6.10 -0.17
CA LEU A 25 2.27 -5.23 -0.55
C LEU A 25 1.07 -5.55 0.34
N ILE A 26 0.64 -4.55 1.12
CA ILE A 26 -0.48 -4.70 2.07
C ILE A 26 -1.62 -3.81 1.61
N ASP A 27 -2.74 -4.43 1.27
CA ASP A 27 -3.93 -3.74 0.77
C ASP A 27 -4.91 -3.58 1.92
N VAL A 28 -5.19 -2.33 2.31
CA VAL A 28 -6.03 -2.06 3.48
C VAL A 28 -7.47 -1.69 3.11
N ARG A 29 -7.87 -2.02 1.87
CA ARG A 29 -9.24 -1.79 1.43
C ARG A 29 -10.19 -2.83 2.00
N GLU A 30 -11.47 -2.70 1.64
CA GLU A 30 -12.48 -3.67 2.04
C GLU A 30 -12.37 -4.93 1.19
N PRO A 31 -12.83 -6.08 1.72
CA PRO A 31 -12.76 -7.33 0.96
C PRO A 31 -13.41 -7.28 -0.42
N GLU A 32 -14.51 -6.56 -0.56
CA GLU A 32 -15.21 -6.46 -1.86
C GLU A 32 -14.35 -5.75 -2.89
N GLU A 33 -13.64 -4.70 -2.45
CA GLU A 33 -12.74 -3.97 -3.34
C GLU A 33 -11.60 -4.87 -3.79
N PHE A 34 -11.02 -5.60 -2.85
CA PHE A 34 -9.91 -6.51 -3.13
C PHE A 34 -10.33 -7.63 -4.07
N ALA A 35 -11.53 -8.17 -3.88
CA ALA A 35 -12.05 -9.22 -4.75
C ALA A 35 -12.26 -8.71 -6.17
N TYR A 36 -12.63 -7.44 -6.31
CA TYR A 36 -12.86 -6.85 -7.62
C TYR A 36 -11.55 -6.69 -8.40
N CYS A 37 -10.52 -6.15 -7.75
CA CYS A 37 -9.20 -6.01 -8.37
C CYS A 37 -8.18 -5.76 -7.28
N HIS A 38 -6.97 -6.25 -7.47
CA HIS A 38 -5.85 -5.99 -6.57
C HIS A 38 -4.54 -6.27 -7.30
N LEU A 39 -3.46 -5.71 -6.78
CA LEU A 39 -2.14 -5.96 -7.36
C LEU A 39 -1.71 -7.39 -7.08
N PRO A 40 -1.11 -8.06 -8.07
CA PRO A 40 -0.60 -9.43 -7.86
C PRO A 40 0.36 -9.46 -6.69
N GLY A 41 0.19 -10.47 -5.83
CA GLY A 41 1.06 -10.64 -4.66
C GLY A 41 0.70 -9.78 -3.47
N SER A 42 -0.30 -8.89 -3.59
CA SER A 42 -0.72 -8.11 -2.44
C SER A 42 -1.56 -8.97 -1.48
N ARG A 43 -1.51 -8.59 -0.19
CA ARG A 43 -2.21 -9.29 0.87
C ARG A 43 -3.27 -8.37 1.44
N LEU A 44 -4.50 -8.85 1.52
CA LEU A 44 -5.59 -8.08 2.08
C LEU A 44 -5.48 -8.03 3.61
N LEU A 45 -5.52 -6.81 4.13
CA LEU A 45 -5.53 -6.58 5.57
C LEU A 45 -6.34 -5.31 5.81
N PRO A 46 -7.68 -5.42 5.88
CA PRO A 46 -8.55 -4.24 5.97
C PRO A 46 -8.14 -3.29 7.07
N LEU A 47 -8.35 -2.00 6.85
CA LEU A 47 -7.88 -0.95 7.75
C LEU A 47 -8.30 -1.19 9.20
N ASP A 48 -9.55 -1.57 9.43
CA ASP A 48 -10.05 -1.78 10.78
C ASP A 48 -9.47 -3.02 11.46
N GLU A 49 -8.79 -3.89 10.69
CA GLU A 49 -8.14 -5.08 11.25
C GLU A 49 -6.66 -4.88 11.48
N VAL A 50 -6.09 -3.76 11.02
CA VAL A 50 -4.66 -3.51 11.14
C VAL A 50 -4.16 -3.62 12.59
N PRO A 51 -4.84 -3.03 13.59
CA PRO A 51 -4.32 -3.14 14.95
C PRO A 51 -4.21 -4.59 15.44
N ARG A 52 -5.18 -5.41 15.09
CA ARG A 52 -5.25 -6.79 15.55
C ARG A 52 -4.33 -7.70 14.76
N ARG A 53 -4.01 -7.34 13.54
CA ARG A 53 -3.25 -8.19 12.61
C ARG A 53 -1.89 -7.62 12.24
N ALA A 54 -1.39 -6.66 13.01
CA ALA A 54 -0.11 -6.00 12.68
C ALA A 54 1.06 -6.98 12.60
N ALA A 55 0.97 -8.13 13.26
CA ALA A 55 2.03 -9.14 13.20
C ALA A 55 2.22 -9.72 11.79
N GLU A 56 1.22 -9.58 10.91
CA GLU A 56 1.33 -10.07 9.53
C GLU A 56 2.13 -9.12 8.65
N ILE A 57 2.45 -7.93 9.14
CA ILE A 57 3.20 -6.92 8.41
C ILE A 57 4.66 -7.03 8.83
N ARG A 58 5.55 -7.13 7.85
CA ARG A 58 6.99 -7.24 8.12
C ARG A 58 7.48 -6.12 9.00
N THR A 59 8.45 -6.44 9.84
CA THR A 59 9.14 -5.43 10.64
C THR A 59 10.43 -4.96 9.97
N GLU A 60 10.91 -5.67 8.96
CA GLU A 60 12.12 -5.32 8.22
C GLU A 60 11.86 -5.48 6.72
N GLY A 61 12.59 -4.73 5.94
CA GLY A 61 12.39 -4.71 4.50
C GLY A 61 11.21 -3.82 4.14
N ALA A 62 11.09 -3.49 2.88
CA ALA A 62 10.09 -2.53 2.42
C ALA A 62 8.68 -3.10 2.49
N VAL A 63 7.75 -2.31 3.01
CA VAL A 63 6.32 -2.61 3.01
C VAL A 63 5.61 -1.43 2.36
N VAL A 64 4.76 -1.70 1.38
CA VAL A 64 3.95 -0.66 0.75
C VAL A 64 2.49 -0.88 1.11
N LEU A 65 1.88 0.15 1.71
CA LEU A 65 0.47 0.12 2.08
C LEU A 65 -0.35 0.72 0.94
N ILE A 66 -1.45 0.08 0.61
CA ILE A 66 -2.23 0.36 -0.59
C ILE A 66 -3.70 0.54 -0.25
N CYS A 67 -4.33 1.57 -0.82
CA CYS A 67 -5.78 1.67 -0.84
C CYS A 67 -6.21 2.32 -2.15
N HIS A 68 -7.48 2.74 -2.25
CA HIS A 68 -7.98 3.27 -3.52
C HIS A 68 -7.33 4.60 -3.90
N HIS A 69 -7.28 5.55 -2.96
CA HIS A 69 -6.73 6.89 -3.22
C HIS A 69 -5.53 7.26 -2.35
N GLY A 70 -5.04 6.36 -1.51
CA GLY A 70 -3.90 6.63 -0.64
C GLY A 70 -4.26 7.21 0.72
N ILE A 71 -5.54 7.36 1.05
CA ILE A 71 -5.99 7.98 2.30
C ILE A 71 -6.06 6.95 3.43
N ARG A 72 -6.76 5.85 3.22
CA ARG A 72 -6.84 4.78 4.23
C ARG A 72 -5.48 4.19 4.51
N SER A 73 -4.66 4.04 3.48
CA SER A 73 -3.31 3.49 3.66
C SER A 73 -2.42 4.45 4.43
N ALA A 74 -2.59 5.77 4.24
CA ALA A 74 -1.87 6.75 5.03
C ALA A 74 -2.29 6.68 6.51
N GLN A 75 -3.56 6.43 6.79
CA GLN A 75 -4.03 6.24 8.15
C GLN A 75 -3.40 5.01 8.79
N ALA A 76 -3.36 3.90 8.05
CA ALA A 76 -2.72 2.68 8.54
C ALA A 76 -1.24 2.91 8.82
N LEU A 77 -0.57 3.61 7.93
CA LEU A 77 0.86 3.92 8.09
C LEU A 77 1.08 4.74 9.35
N GLY A 78 0.26 5.77 9.56
CA GLY A 78 0.37 6.62 10.75
C GLY A 78 0.19 5.83 12.03
N TYR A 79 -0.79 4.95 12.07
CA TYR A 79 -1.03 4.10 13.23
C TYR A 79 0.18 3.20 13.51
N LEU A 80 0.65 2.50 12.48
CA LEU A 80 1.76 1.56 12.64
C LEU A 80 3.04 2.26 13.07
N ARG A 81 3.28 3.46 12.52
CA ARG A 81 4.46 4.24 12.88
C ARG A 81 4.38 4.75 14.31
N GLN A 82 3.28 5.39 14.65
CA GLN A 82 3.17 6.09 15.93
C GLN A 82 2.92 5.16 17.10
N ARG A 83 2.12 4.12 16.89
CA ARG A 83 1.75 3.22 17.98
C ARG A 83 2.67 2.02 18.10
N LEU A 84 3.23 1.55 17.00
CA LEU A 84 4.03 0.32 17.02
C LEU A 84 5.48 0.55 16.58
N GLY A 85 5.86 1.80 16.34
CA GLY A 85 7.26 2.12 16.02
C GLY A 85 7.76 1.57 14.69
N ARG A 86 6.85 1.24 13.77
CA ARG A 86 7.26 0.68 12.48
C ARG A 86 7.88 1.77 11.61
N ALA A 87 9.04 1.50 11.06
CA ALA A 87 9.78 2.50 10.27
C ALA A 87 9.99 2.09 8.81
N ASN A 88 9.59 0.88 8.44
CA ASN A 88 9.87 0.31 7.12
C ASN A 88 8.67 0.43 6.16
N LEU A 89 7.82 1.43 6.38
CA LEU A 89 6.54 1.54 5.69
C LEU A 89 6.55 2.63 4.64
N LEU A 90 5.93 2.36 3.51
CA LEU A 90 5.71 3.32 2.44
C LEU A 90 4.23 3.32 2.08
N ASN A 91 3.72 4.48 1.66
CA ASN A 91 2.34 4.64 1.22
C ASN A 91 2.32 4.79 -0.30
N LEU A 92 1.53 3.98 -0.99
CA LEU A 92 1.36 4.15 -2.43
C LEU A 92 0.57 5.44 -2.67
N ARG A 93 1.29 6.49 -3.09
CA ARG A 93 0.70 7.81 -3.25
C ARG A 93 -0.35 7.80 -4.35
N GLY A 94 -1.54 8.29 -4.02
CA GLY A 94 -2.66 8.30 -4.94
C GLY A 94 -3.35 6.96 -5.09
N GLY A 95 -2.82 5.91 -4.48
CA GLY A 95 -3.45 4.59 -4.42
C GLY A 95 -3.60 3.91 -5.76
N LEU A 96 -4.52 2.95 -5.81
CA LEU A 96 -4.75 2.20 -7.04
C LEU A 96 -5.37 3.06 -8.14
N ALA A 97 -6.06 4.15 -7.80
CA ALA A 97 -6.53 5.09 -8.81
C ALA A 97 -5.37 5.68 -9.59
N ALA A 98 -4.32 6.10 -8.90
CA ALA A 98 -3.13 6.63 -9.56
C ALA A 98 -2.37 5.53 -10.31
N TRP A 99 -2.33 4.32 -9.76
CA TRP A 99 -1.72 3.18 -10.43
C TRP A 99 -2.38 2.94 -11.79
N SER A 100 -3.71 2.88 -11.82
CA SER A 100 -4.45 2.69 -13.06
C SER A 100 -4.20 3.81 -14.06
N ALA A 101 -4.19 5.05 -13.60
CA ALA A 101 -4.05 6.20 -14.48
C ALA A 101 -2.63 6.36 -15.04
N ARG A 102 -1.62 5.99 -14.26
CA ARG A 102 -0.23 6.36 -14.56
C ARG A 102 0.66 5.19 -14.90
N VAL A 103 0.32 3.98 -14.50
CA VAL A 103 1.19 2.81 -14.70
C VAL A 103 0.52 1.76 -15.57
N ASP A 104 -0.71 1.36 -15.20
CA ASP A 104 -1.35 0.24 -15.84
C ASP A 104 -2.78 0.60 -16.25
N PRO A 105 -2.96 1.08 -17.48
CA PRO A 105 -4.32 1.49 -17.95
C PRO A 105 -5.30 0.33 -17.98
N ASP A 106 -4.83 -0.90 -17.98
CA ASP A 106 -5.71 -2.08 -17.95
C ASP A 106 -6.17 -2.43 -16.55
N PHE A 107 -5.56 -1.83 -15.50
CA PHE A 107 -6.01 -2.06 -14.15
C PHE A 107 -7.36 -1.38 -13.95
N PRO A 108 -8.38 -2.08 -13.40
CA PRO A 108 -9.73 -1.52 -13.33
C PRO A 108 -9.82 -0.22 -12.53
N GLU A 109 -10.67 0.67 -13.00
CA GLU A 109 -11.08 1.86 -12.24
C GLU A 109 -12.40 1.55 -11.55
N TYR A 110 -12.60 2.15 -10.36
CA TYR A 110 -13.88 1.96 -9.66
C TYR A 110 -14.21 3.09 -8.71
#